data_7f75ca6ad25fddf69f3a61da51bd54bb
#
_entry.id   7f75ca6ad25fddf69f3a61da51bd54bb
#
_cell.length_a   1.000
_cell.length_b   1.000
_cell.length_c   1.000
_cell.angle_alpha   90.00
_cell.angle_beta   90.00
_cell.angle_gamma   90.00
#
_symmetry.space_group_name_H-M   'P 1'
#
loop_
_entity.id
_entity.type
_entity.pdbx_description
1 polymer ?
#
loop_
_entity_poly.entity_id
_entity_poly.type
_entity_poly.pdbx_seq_one_letter_code
_entity_poly.pdbx_strand_id
1 'polypeptide(L)'
;AVSLGGLARGRTGWAWVQGRFGRYRGTVRRTGLVWLNPLAGRCRMDLRLRHWRSAPLPAVDADGVAVEVMLHVVWRVADTARAAHAVDDVVRHLGECAEAALARVVSRRPVDAFRPGVPTLRHTEAVAEELTGLVAGAAAVAGLQVFAVQPVRIAYAPEVAEAMRRRRLAALDALHRDALLAEAVDAVEETVRRLTARGLVELDAYEHKALVRDLTVAFCTGRTAGG
;
A
#
# COMPACT_ATOMS: atom_id res chain seq x y z
N ALA A 1 -25.03 4.48 -52.74
CA ALA A 1 -25.71 4.18 -51.47
C ALA A 1 -24.79 3.71 -50.34
N VAL A 2 -23.50 3.37 -50.60
CA VAL A 2 -22.54 2.84 -49.59
C VAL A 2 -21.88 3.96 -48.74
N SER A 3 -21.95 5.21 -49.17
CA SER A 3 -21.24 6.32 -48.53
C SER A 3 -21.91 6.87 -47.25
N LEU A 4 -23.19 6.67 -47.05
CA LEU A 4 -23.93 7.17 -45.87
C LEU A 4 -23.76 6.32 -44.60
N GLY A 5 -23.44 5.04 -44.74
CA GLY A 5 -23.25 4.12 -43.58
C GLY A 5 -21.95 4.31 -42.79
N GLY A 6 -21.06 5.19 -43.26
CA GLY A 6 -19.74 5.42 -42.64
C GLY A 6 -19.64 6.64 -41.71
N LEU A 7 -20.68 7.44 -41.56
CA LEU A 7 -20.67 8.62 -40.72
C LEU A 7 -20.71 8.27 -39.20
N ALA A 8 -19.71 8.71 -38.45
CA ALA A 8 -19.65 8.57 -37.01
C ALA A 8 -19.35 9.92 -36.35
N ARG A 9 -19.90 10.13 -35.16
CA ARG A 9 -19.65 11.35 -34.40
C ARG A 9 -18.47 11.11 -33.43
N GLY A 10 -17.36 11.81 -33.67
CA GLY A 10 -16.23 11.87 -32.78
C GLY A 10 -16.52 12.78 -31.59
N ARG A 11 -16.17 12.36 -30.40
CA ARG A 11 -16.25 13.15 -29.14
C ARG A 11 -14.87 13.33 -28.55
N THR A 12 -14.64 14.45 -27.88
CA THR A 12 -13.40 14.71 -27.12
C THR A 12 -13.18 13.61 -26.07
N GLY A 13 -11.95 13.10 -25.97
CA GLY A 13 -11.59 12.05 -25.02
C GLY A 13 -11.96 10.63 -25.47
N TRP A 14 -12.44 10.47 -26.73
CA TRP A 14 -12.77 9.17 -27.32
C TRP A 14 -12.00 8.94 -28.61
N ALA A 15 -11.69 7.69 -28.86
CA ALA A 15 -11.10 7.27 -30.14
C ALA A 15 -11.92 6.15 -30.79
N TRP A 16 -11.96 6.17 -32.11
CA TRP A 16 -12.47 5.07 -32.92
C TRP A 16 -11.29 4.25 -33.43
N VAL A 17 -11.19 3.01 -33.01
CA VAL A 17 -10.21 2.05 -33.53
C VAL A 17 -10.86 1.28 -34.67
N GLN A 18 -10.19 1.26 -35.80
CA GLN A 18 -10.64 0.51 -37.00
C GLN A 18 -9.76 -0.72 -37.19
N GLY A 19 -10.39 -1.87 -37.28
CA GLY A 19 -9.76 -3.15 -37.63
C GLY A 19 -10.44 -3.79 -38.80
N ARG A 20 -9.71 -4.49 -39.63
CA ARG A 20 -10.27 -5.32 -40.73
C ARG A 20 -9.56 -6.67 -40.74
N PHE A 21 -10.35 -7.75 -40.63
CA PHE A 21 -9.85 -9.13 -40.59
C PHE A 21 -8.76 -9.33 -39.48
N GLY A 22 -9.02 -8.83 -38.26
CA GLY A 22 -8.08 -8.93 -37.15
C GLY A 22 -6.84 -8.03 -37.24
N ARG A 23 -6.68 -7.20 -38.28
CA ARG A 23 -5.57 -6.29 -38.45
C ARG A 23 -5.97 -4.85 -38.13
N TYR A 24 -5.16 -4.18 -37.31
CA TYR A 24 -5.27 -2.76 -37.03
C TYR A 24 -5.08 -1.94 -38.34
N ARG A 25 -5.99 -0.98 -38.59
CA ARG A 25 -5.93 -0.08 -39.74
C ARG A 25 -5.68 1.37 -39.37
N GLY A 26 -6.08 1.76 -38.16
CA GLY A 26 -5.88 3.13 -37.70
C GLY A 26 -6.79 3.50 -36.54
N THR A 27 -6.43 4.60 -35.87
CA THR A 27 -7.21 5.22 -34.81
C THR A 27 -7.60 6.63 -35.20
N VAL A 28 -8.89 6.93 -35.13
CA VAL A 28 -9.44 8.25 -35.42
C VAL A 28 -9.77 8.93 -34.09
N ARG A 29 -9.05 10.04 -33.77
CA ARG A 29 -9.22 10.86 -32.57
C ARG A 29 -9.89 12.21 -32.85
N ARG A 30 -10.34 12.46 -34.09
CA ARG A 30 -10.96 13.72 -34.48
C ARG A 30 -12.35 13.88 -33.88
N THR A 31 -12.67 15.10 -33.46
CA THR A 31 -14.00 15.53 -33.01
C THR A 31 -14.83 15.98 -34.19
N GLY A 32 -16.16 15.86 -34.07
CA GLY A 32 -17.10 16.23 -35.14
C GLY A 32 -17.54 15.03 -35.96
N LEU A 33 -18.04 15.30 -37.16
CA LEU A 33 -18.46 14.25 -38.12
C LEU A 33 -17.22 13.66 -38.81
N VAL A 34 -17.04 12.36 -38.65
CA VAL A 34 -15.92 11.60 -39.20
C VAL A 34 -16.47 10.47 -40.05
N TRP A 35 -15.97 10.35 -41.27
CA TRP A 35 -16.31 9.19 -42.10
C TRP A 35 -15.37 8.03 -41.74
N LEU A 36 -15.95 6.92 -41.33
CA LEU A 36 -15.27 5.67 -41.03
C LEU A 36 -15.68 4.61 -42.05
N ASN A 37 -14.74 3.77 -42.51
CA ASN A 37 -15.03 2.72 -43.45
C ASN A 37 -16.11 1.77 -42.89
N PRO A 38 -17.29 1.62 -43.54
CA PRO A 38 -18.37 0.80 -43.04
C PRO A 38 -18.06 -0.70 -43.01
N LEU A 39 -17.08 -1.14 -43.82
CA LEU A 39 -16.63 -2.53 -43.90
C LEU A 39 -15.54 -2.89 -42.86
N ALA A 40 -15.09 -1.94 -42.07
CA ALA A 40 -14.14 -2.17 -41.01
C ALA A 40 -14.85 -2.38 -39.66
N GLY A 41 -14.36 -3.33 -38.88
CA GLY A 41 -14.74 -3.46 -37.49
C GLY A 41 -14.41 -2.17 -36.73
N ARG A 42 -15.32 -1.71 -35.88
CA ARG A 42 -15.19 -0.44 -35.17
C ARG A 42 -15.25 -0.72 -33.65
N CYS A 43 -14.22 -0.30 -32.93
CA CYS A 43 -14.23 -0.30 -31.47
C CYS A 43 -14.10 1.14 -30.98
N ARG A 44 -14.93 1.53 -30.04
CA ARG A 44 -14.88 2.84 -29.42
C ARG A 44 -14.14 2.74 -28.10
N MET A 45 -13.07 3.53 -27.93
CA MET A 45 -12.25 3.56 -26.71
C MET A 45 -12.33 4.91 -26.02
N ASP A 46 -12.45 4.88 -24.69
CA ASP A 46 -12.31 6.05 -23.83
C ASP A 46 -10.83 6.27 -23.51
N LEU A 47 -10.30 7.45 -23.86
CA LEU A 47 -8.90 7.84 -23.65
C LEU A 47 -8.72 8.71 -22.41
N ARG A 48 -9.78 9.03 -21.69
CA ARG A 48 -9.74 9.86 -20.51
C ARG A 48 -9.10 9.11 -19.36
N LEU A 49 -8.69 9.86 -18.35
CA LEU A 49 -8.25 9.31 -17.10
C LEU A 49 -9.38 8.52 -16.45
N ARG A 50 -9.08 7.31 -16.02
CA ARG A 50 -10.01 6.39 -15.38
C ARG A 50 -9.48 5.94 -14.04
N HIS A 51 -10.40 5.69 -13.15
CA HIS A 51 -10.14 5.13 -11.85
C HIS A 51 -10.68 3.71 -11.80
N TRP A 52 -9.88 2.80 -11.28
CA TRP A 52 -10.28 1.43 -11.01
C TRP A 52 -10.00 1.11 -9.54
N ARG A 53 -10.96 0.48 -8.90
CA ARG A 53 -10.84 0.04 -7.52
C ARG A 53 -11.03 -1.46 -7.47
N SER A 54 -10.10 -2.18 -6.85
CA SER A 54 -10.21 -3.62 -6.71
C SER A 54 -11.26 -4.00 -5.66
N ALA A 55 -11.81 -5.21 -5.77
CA ALA A 55 -12.32 -5.93 -4.62
C ALA A 55 -11.18 -6.18 -3.62
N PRO A 56 -11.46 -6.62 -2.37
CA PRO A 56 -10.43 -7.12 -1.48
C PRO A 56 -9.66 -8.26 -2.14
N LEU A 57 -8.36 -8.08 -2.32
CA LEU A 57 -7.46 -9.06 -2.90
C LEU A 57 -6.77 -9.82 -1.77
N PRO A 58 -6.89 -11.15 -1.71
CA PRO A 58 -6.19 -11.95 -0.71
C PRO A 58 -4.69 -12.00 -1.04
N ALA A 59 -3.86 -11.86 -0.02
CA ALA A 59 -2.42 -11.97 -0.11
C ALA A 59 -1.84 -12.54 1.20
N VAL A 60 -0.56 -12.92 1.17
CA VAL A 60 0.16 -13.40 2.34
C VAL A 60 1.38 -12.51 2.53
N ASP A 61 1.57 -11.99 3.74
CA ASP A 61 2.68 -11.12 4.07
C ASP A 61 4.00 -11.90 4.30
N ALA A 62 5.09 -11.19 4.59
CA ALA A 62 6.40 -11.79 4.81
C ALA A 62 6.45 -12.73 6.02
N ASP A 63 5.55 -12.57 6.98
CA ASP A 63 5.43 -13.43 8.18
C ASP A 63 4.49 -14.62 7.96
N GLY A 64 3.97 -14.82 6.75
CA GLY A 64 3.00 -15.88 6.43
C GLY A 64 1.58 -15.59 6.89
N VAL A 65 1.26 -14.33 7.22
CA VAL A 65 -0.06 -13.95 7.71
C VAL A 65 -0.97 -13.57 6.53
N ALA A 66 -2.17 -14.11 6.51
CA ALA A 66 -3.16 -13.81 5.49
C ALA A 66 -3.72 -12.39 5.67
N VAL A 67 -3.74 -11.63 4.57
CA VAL A 67 -4.18 -10.23 4.53
C VAL A 67 -5.11 -10.00 3.35
N GLU A 68 -5.96 -8.99 3.46
CA GLU A 68 -6.79 -8.48 2.39
C GLU A 68 -6.39 -7.04 2.07
N VAL A 69 -6.08 -6.79 0.81
CA VAL A 69 -5.66 -5.46 0.35
C VAL A 69 -6.60 -4.98 -0.75
N MET A 70 -7.06 -3.75 -0.64
CA MET A 70 -7.80 -3.07 -1.71
C MET A 70 -6.90 -2.04 -2.37
N LEU A 71 -6.88 -2.05 -3.70
CA LEU A 71 -6.09 -1.14 -4.52
C LEU A 71 -6.98 -0.12 -5.24
N HIS A 72 -6.46 1.09 -5.38
CA HIS A 72 -6.99 2.12 -6.24
C HIS A 72 -5.96 2.44 -7.32
N VAL A 73 -6.35 2.28 -8.59
CA VAL A 73 -5.47 2.47 -9.74
C VAL A 73 -5.99 3.62 -10.60
N VAL A 74 -5.11 4.55 -10.92
CA VAL A 74 -5.37 5.68 -11.82
C VAL A 74 -4.65 5.41 -13.14
N TRP A 75 -5.39 5.31 -14.23
CA TRP A 75 -4.87 4.87 -15.51
C TRP A 75 -5.61 5.46 -16.71
N ARG A 76 -5.04 5.33 -17.90
CA ARG A 76 -5.71 5.62 -19.18
C ARG A 76 -5.19 4.71 -20.29
N VAL A 77 -5.91 4.69 -21.40
CA VAL A 77 -5.41 4.08 -22.64
C VAL A 77 -4.49 5.07 -23.35
N ALA A 78 -3.20 4.69 -23.48
CA ALA A 78 -2.20 5.49 -24.21
C ALA A 78 -2.10 5.02 -25.67
N ASP A 79 -2.00 3.70 -25.89
CA ASP A 79 -1.93 3.08 -27.20
C ASP A 79 -3.21 2.29 -27.47
N THR A 80 -4.06 2.86 -28.32
CA THR A 80 -5.35 2.26 -28.69
C THR A 80 -5.22 1.01 -29.57
N ALA A 81 -4.12 0.88 -30.32
CA ALA A 81 -3.89 -0.28 -31.17
C ALA A 81 -3.58 -1.51 -30.30
N ARG A 82 -2.68 -1.34 -29.33
CA ARG A 82 -2.36 -2.40 -28.37
C ARG A 82 -3.56 -2.74 -27.51
N ALA A 83 -4.24 -1.75 -26.94
CA ALA A 83 -5.39 -1.96 -26.08
C ALA A 83 -6.58 -2.66 -26.79
N ALA A 84 -6.67 -2.53 -28.12
CA ALA A 84 -7.73 -3.18 -28.91
C ALA A 84 -7.39 -4.59 -29.37
N HIS A 85 -6.10 -4.96 -29.42
CA HIS A 85 -5.66 -6.20 -30.07
C HIS A 85 -4.75 -7.08 -29.21
N ALA A 86 -4.13 -6.53 -28.15
CA ALA A 86 -3.25 -7.29 -27.28
C ALA A 86 -4.02 -8.03 -26.16
N VAL A 87 -5.18 -7.51 -25.76
CA VAL A 87 -5.99 -8.08 -24.68
C VAL A 87 -7.47 -7.99 -25.03
N ASP A 88 -8.26 -8.99 -24.60
CA ASP A 88 -9.70 -9.01 -24.81
C ASP A 88 -10.43 -7.99 -23.93
N ASP A 89 -10.04 -7.91 -22.64
CA ASP A 89 -10.57 -6.97 -21.68
C ASP A 89 -9.43 -6.24 -20.94
N VAL A 90 -9.34 -4.96 -21.23
CA VAL A 90 -8.33 -4.05 -20.68
C VAL A 90 -8.44 -3.92 -19.15
N VAL A 91 -9.66 -3.92 -18.61
CA VAL A 91 -9.90 -3.76 -17.16
C VAL A 91 -9.52 -5.03 -16.41
N ARG A 92 -9.89 -6.18 -16.98
CA ARG A 92 -9.49 -7.47 -16.41
C ARG A 92 -7.98 -7.64 -16.42
N HIS A 93 -7.31 -7.33 -17.53
CA HIS A 93 -5.85 -7.38 -17.62
C HIS A 93 -5.17 -6.45 -16.61
N LEU A 94 -5.68 -5.24 -16.42
CA LEU A 94 -5.17 -4.32 -15.39
C LEU A 94 -5.32 -4.91 -13.99
N GLY A 95 -6.45 -5.58 -13.71
CA GLY A 95 -6.68 -6.27 -12.44
C GLY A 95 -5.67 -7.38 -12.19
N GLU A 96 -5.44 -8.23 -13.18
CA GLU A 96 -4.45 -9.32 -13.12
C GLU A 96 -3.03 -8.80 -12.90
N CYS A 97 -2.64 -7.70 -13.58
CA CYS A 97 -1.36 -7.02 -13.34
C CYS A 97 -1.25 -6.48 -11.92
N ALA A 98 -2.32 -5.87 -11.40
CA ALA A 98 -2.35 -5.30 -10.06
C ALA A 98 -2.28 -6.39 -8.98
N GLU A 99 -2.97 -7.50 -9.16
CA GLU A 99 -2.94 -8.66 -8.26
C GLU A 99 -1.55 -9.30 -8.20
N ALA A 100 -0.93 -9.54 -9.36
CA ALA A 100 0.42 -10.09 -9.44
C ALA A 100 1.47 -9.17 -8.78
N ALA A 101 1.37 -7.85 -9.02
CA ALA A 101 2.23 -6.86 -8.40
C ALA A 101 2.03 -6.81 -6.87
N LEU A 102 0.77 -6.86 -6.42
CA LEU A 102 0.42 -6.87 -5.00
C LEU A 102 1.03 -8.09 -4.29
N ALA A 103 0.82 -9.29 -4.82
CA ALA A 103 1.36 -10.51 -4.24
C ALA A 103 2.89 -10.43 -4.07
N ARG A 104 3.57 -9.86 -5.06
CA ARG A 104 5.04 -9.67 -5.04
C ARG A 104 5.51 -8.66 -4.00
N VAL A 105 4.78 -7.59 -3.78
CA VAL A 105 5.16 -6.53 -2.82
C VAL A 105 4.81 -6.96 -1.39
N VAL A 106 3.64 -7.57 -1.19
CA VAL A 106 3.15 -7.99 0.13
C VAL A 106 4.01 -9.12 0.69
N SER A 107 4.42 -10.10 -0.13
CA SER A 107 5.26 -11.22 0.32
C SER A 107 6.65 -10.81 0.85
N ARG A 108 7.08 -9.56 0.62
CA ARG A 108 8.39 -9.06 1.06
C ARG A 108 8.36 -8.24 2.33
N ARG A 109 7.19 -7.84 2.80
CA ARG A 109 7.03 -6.93 3.94
C ARG A 109 5.94 -7.43 4.88
N PRO A 110 6.17 -7.40 6.21
CA PRO A 110 5.11 -7.67 7.17
C PRO A 110 4.10 -6.51 7.18
N VAL A 111 2.85 -6.80 7.55
CA VAL A 111 1.83 -5.75 7.74
C VAL A 111 2.21 -4.85 8.90
N ASP A 112 2.55 -5.43 10.04
CA ASP A 112 2.97 -4.74 11.25
C ASP A 112 4.35 -5.26 11.68
N ALA A 113 5.31 -4.36 11.94
CA ALA A 113 6.53 -4.70 12.62
C ALA A 113 6.41 -4.31 14.09
N PHE A 114 6.66 -5.27 14.97
CA PHE A 114 6.72 -5.05 16.42
C PHE A 114 8.11 -4.57 16.86
N ARG A 115 8.99 -4.26 15.91
CA ARG A 115 10.34 -3.71 16.14
C ARG A 115 10.49 -2.41 15.37
N PRO A 116 11.10 -1.38 15.98
CA PRO A 116 11.36 -0.11 15.28
C PRO A 116 12.34 -0.32 14.11
N GLY A 117 12.14 0.43 13.01
CA GLY A 117 13.04 0.45 11.85
C GLY A 117 12.78 -0.62 10.77
N VAL A 118 11.83 -1.53 10.95
CA VAL A 118 11.49 -2.51 9.92
C VAL A 118 10.48 -1.90 8.94
N PRO A 119 10.74 -1.92 7.61
CA PRO A 119 9.78 -1.44 6.61
C PRO A 119 8.56 -2.37 6.58
N THR A 120 7.39 -1.78 6.81
CA THR A 120 6.10 -2.48 6.83
C THR A 120 5.22 -2.07 5.65
N LEU A 121 4.15 -2.81 5.42
CA LEU A 121 3.11 -2.42 4.46
C LEU A 121 2.38 -1.13 4.86
N ARG A 122 2.53 -0.66 6.09
CA ARG A 122 1.96 0.62 6.57
C ARG A 122 2.72 1.85 6.07
N HIS A 123 3.92 1.69 5.54
CA HIS A 123 4.62 2.75 4.81
C HIS A 123 4.03 2.88 3.40
N THR A 124 2.82 3.41 3.34
CA THR A 124 1.97 3.40 2.14
C THR A 124 2.58 4.11 0.95
N GLU A 125 3.41 5.13 1.14
CA GLU A 125 4.09 5.83 0.04
C GLU A 125 5.08 4.93 -0.68
N ALA A 126 6.00 4.31 0.03
CA ALA A 126 7.00 3.41 -0.57
C ALA A 126 6.35 2.18 -1.23
N VAL A 127 5.26 1.67 -0.63
CA VAL A 127 4.46 0.57 -1.19
C VAL A 127 3.74 1.00 -2.46
N ALA A 128 3.15 2.20 -2.47
CA ALA A 128 2.45 2.75 -3.64
C ALA A 128 3.41 3.02 -4.81
N GLU A 129 4.61 3.52 -4.54
CA GLU A 129 5.62 3.76 -5.56
C GLU A 129 6.09 2.45 -6.21
N GLU A 130 6.41 1.43 -5.41
CA GLU A 130 6.81 0.11 -5.91
C GLU A 130 5.69 -0.57 -6.71
N LEU A 131 4.45 -0.54 -6.19
CA LEU A 131 3.27 -1.06 -6.90
C LEU A 131 3.06 -0.33 -8.22
N THR A 132 3.16 1.00 -8.22
CA THR A 132 2.99 1.81 -9.44
C THR A 132 4.00 1.42 -10.50
N GLY A 133 5.26 1.27 -10.14
CA GLY A 133 6.32 0.84 -11.07
C GLY A 133 6.06 -0.54 -11.68
N LEU A 134 5.68 -1.51 -10.84
CA LEU A 134 5.41 -2.88 -11.29
C LEU A 134 4.18 -2.95 -12.21
N VAL A 135 3.06 -2.33 -11.80
CA VAL A 135 1.83 -2.35 -12.58
C VAL A 135 1.98 -1.56 -13.87
N ALA A 136 2.65 -0.40 -13.84
CA ALA A 136 2.91 0.39 -15.04
C ALA A 136 3.74 -0.38 -16.06
N GLY A 137 4.79 -1.08 -15.63
CA GLY A 137 5.59 -1.93 -16.51
C GLY A 137 4.80 -3.07 -17.15
N ALA A 138 3.98 -3.77 -16.37
CA ALA A 138 3.17 -4.88 -16.86
C ALA A 138 2.03 -4.41 -17.79
N ALA A 139 1.33 -3.35 -17.42
CA ALA A 139 0.19 -2.81 -18.17
C ALA A 139 0.60 -2.11 -19.48
N ALA A 140 1.85 -1.66 -19.60
CA ALA A 140 2.38 -1.02 -20.81
C ALA A 140 2.33 -1.94 -22.04
N VAL A 141 2.43 -3.24 -21.86
CA VAL A 141 2.32 -4.25 -22.93
C VAL A 141 0.95 -4.16 -23.62
N ALA A 142 -0.11 -3.95 -22.83
CA ALA A 142 -1.48 -3.75 -23.32
C ALA A 142 -1.77 -2.30 -23.75
N GLY A 143 -0.77 -1.42 -23.84
CA GLY A 143 -0.94 -0.04 -24.26
C GLY A 143 -1.61 0.87 -23.20
N LEU A 144 -1.54 0.47 -21.93
CA LEU A 144 -2.07 1.25 -20.81
C LEU A 144 -0.97 2.12 -20.20
N GLN A 145 -1.35 3.29 -19.75
CA GLN A 145 -0.53 4.16 -18.92
C GLN A 145 -1.13 4.23 -17.53
N VAL A 146 -0.39 3.73 -16.56
CA VAL A 146 -0.73 3.79 -15.14
C VAL A 146 0.00 4.97 -14.52
N PHE A 147 -0.71 5.80 -13.76
CA PHE A 147 -0.17 7.00 -13.11
C PHE A 147 0.10 6.77 -11.62
N ALA A 148 -0.80 6.04 -10.98
CA ALA A 148 -0.69 5.74 -9.55
C ALA A 148 -1.42 4.44 -9.22
N VAL A 149 -0.81 3.67 -8.32
CA VAL A 149 -1.42 2.50 -7.66
C VAL A 149 -1.28 2.70 -6.17
N GLN A 150 -2.39 2.83 -5.47
CA GLN A 150 -2.41 3.12 -4.04
C GLN A 150 -3.16 2.03 -3.27
N PRO A 151 -2.58 1.47 -2.22
CA PRO A 151 -3.32 0.64 -1.29
C PRO A 151 -4.28 1.55 -0.48
N VAL A 152 -5.58 1.28 -0.61
CA VAL A 152 -6.63 2.06 0.10
C VAL A 152 -6.96 1.43 1.43
N ARG A 153 -6.88 0.11 1.52
CA ARG A 153 -7.17 -0.65 2.72
C ARG A 153 -6.23 -1.85 2.79
N ILE A 154 -5.59 -2.01 3.94
CA ILE A 154 -4.81 -3.20 4.28
C ILE A 154 -5.40 -3.72 5.58
N ALA A 155 -5.96 -4.91 5.56
CA ALA A 155 -6.59 -5.56 6.70
C ALA A 155 -6.09 -6.99 6.82
N TYR A 156 -6.09 -7.52 8.03
CA TYR A 156 -5.90 -8.95 8.22
C TYR A 156 -7.12 -9.72 7.73
N ALA A 157 -6.91 -10.89 7.16
CA ALA A 157 -8.00 -11.78 6.79
C ALA A 157 -8.85 -12.11 8.03
N PRO A 158 -10.17 -12.27 7.89
CA PRO A 158 -11.08 -12.46 9.03
C PRO A 158 -10.65 -13.58 9.99
N GLU A 159 -10.07 -14.65 9.45
CA GLU A 159 -9.67 -15.84 10.22
C GLU A 159 -8.52 -15.54 11.20
N VAL A 160 -7.63 -14.61 10.86
CA VAL A 160 -6.45 -14.29 11.66
C VAL A 160 -6.55 -12.94 12.38
N ALA A 161 -7.55 -12.13 12.05
CA ALA A 161 -7.68 -10.75 12.53
C ALA A 161 -7.70 -10.66 14.05
N GLU A 162 -8.42 -11.54 14.74
CA GLU A 162 -8.53 -11.53 16.21
C GLU A 162 -7.22 -11.98 16.89
N ALA A 163 -6.52 -12.96 16.33
CA ALA A 163 -5.22 -13.41 16.84
C ALA A 163 -4.17 -12.31 16.70
N MET A 164 -4.16 -11.61 15.56
CA MET A 164 -3.23 -10.50 15.28
C MET A 164 -3.54 -9.28 16.13
N ARG A 165 -4.81 -9.00 16.42
CA ARG A 165 -5.20 -7.95 17.37
C ARG A 165 -4.64 -8.22 18.76
N ARG A 166 -4.82 -9.45 19.28
CA ARG A 166 -4.27 -9.84 20.59
C ARG A 166 -2.74 -9.76 20.62
N ARG A 167 -2.07 -10.24 19.56
CA ARG A 167 -0.60 -10.12 19.43
C ARG A 167 -0.13 -8.67 19.45
N ARG A 168 -0.85 -7.78 18.75
CA ARG A 168 -0.53 -6.35 18.72
C ARG A 168 -0.71 -5.69 20.08
N LEU A 169 -1.79 -5.97 20.80
CA LEU A 169 -2.01 -5.47 22.16
C LEU A 169 -0.90 -5.94 23.09
N ALA A 170 -0.56 -7.23 23.08
CA ALA A 170 0.54 -7.76 23.90
C ALA A 170 1.89 -7.11 23.58
N ALA A 171 2.17 -6.82 22.32
CA ALA A 171 3.40 -6.12 21.91
C ALA A 171 3.42 -4.67 22.40
N LEU A 172 2.29 -3.95 22.30
CA LEU A 172 2.15 -2.60 22.85
C LEU A 172 2.31 -2.56 24.36
N ASP A 173 1.72 -3.53 25.08
CA ASP A 173 1.87 -3.66 26.54
C ASP A 173 3.33 -3.95 26.94
N ALA A 174 4.06 -4.74 26.14
CA ALA A 174 5.48 -4.97 26.37
C ALA A 174 6.30 -3.70 26.18
N LEU A 175 6.09 -2.97 25.06
CA LEU A 175 6.76 -1.69 24.81
C LEU A 175 6.46 -0.65 25.90
N HIS A 176 5.21 -0.60 26.35
CA HIS A 176 4.82 0.30 27.44
C HIS A 176 5.53 -0.05 28.75
N ARG A 177 5.61 -1.35 29.10
CA ARG A 177 6.36 -1.79 30.29
C ARG A 177 7.85 -1.45 30.19
N ASP A 178 8.48 -1.66 29.03
CA ASP A 178 9.88 -1.33 28.82
C ASP A 178 10.12 0.18 28.94
N ALA A 179 9.22 1.00 28.40
CA ALA A 179 9.30 2.45 28.55
C ALA A 179 9.16 2.91 29.99
N LEU A 180 8.22 2.31 30.75
CA LEU A 180 8.06 2.61 32.18
C LEU A 180 9.29 2.21 33.03
N LEU A 181 9.92 1.08 32.70
CA LEU A 181 11.15 0.65 33.38
C LEU A 181 12.31 1.58 33.06
N ALA A 182 12.46 2.01 31.79
CA ALA A 182 13.48 2.98 31.42
C ALA A 182 13.29 4.32 32.16
N GLU A 183 12.05 4.85 32.19
CA GLU A 183 11.70 6.07 32.91
C GLU A 183 12.00 5.94 34.43
N ALA A 184 11.71 4.78 35.03
CA ALA A 184 11.99 4.53 36.43
C ALA A 184 13.51 4.55 36.72
N VAL A 185 14.30 3.91 35.83
CA VAL A 185 15.77 3.92 35.96
C VAL A 185 16.32 5.35 35.85
N ASP A 186 15.88 6.11 34.85
CA ASP A 186 16.32 7.50 34.64
C ASP A 186 15.95 8.39 35.84
N ALA A 187 14.75 8.22 36.40
CA ALA A 187 14.30 8.95 37.58
C ALA A 187 15.13 8.62 38.81
N VAL A 188 15.52 7.35 39.01
CA VAL A 188 16.38 6.92 40.10
C VAL A 188 17.77 7.50 39.93
N GLU A 189 18.39 7.41 38.75
CA GLU A 189 19.71 7.98 38.48
C GLU A 189 19.73 9.50 38.72
N GLU A 190 18.72 10.22 38.26
CA GLU A 190 18.62 11.67 38.49
C GLU A 190 18.46 11.99 39.98
N THR A 191 17.64 11.21 40.68
CA THR A 191 17.46 11.40 42.15
C THR A 191 18.76 11.19 42.91
N VAL A 192 19.49 10.12 42.63
CA VAL A 192 20.79 9.83 43.26
C VAL A 192 21.81 10.95 42.96
N ARG A 193 21.86 11.39 41.67
CA ARG A 193 22.74 12.50 41.27
C ARG A 193 22.44 13.79 42.02
N ARG A 194 21.17 14.13 42.23
CA ARG A 194 20.76 15.32 42.99
C ARG A 194 21.08 15.22 44.46
N LEU A 195 20.92 14.06 45.08
CA LEU A 195 21.26 13.83 46.49
C LEU A 195 22.77 13.98 46.72
N THR A 196 23.59 13.40 45.84
CA THR A 196 25.06 13.51 45.91
C THR A 196 25.52 14.95 45.67
N ALA A 197 24.96 15.66 44.68
CA ALA A 197 25.31 17.05 44.36
C ALA A 197 24.97 18.03 45.50
N ARG A 198 23.97 17.71 46.34
CA ARG A 198 23.58 18.52 47.50
C ARG A 198 24.36 18.14 48.78
N GLY A 199 25.26 17.17 48.71
CA GLY A 199 26.01 16.69 49.87
C GLY A 199 25.13 16.02 50.92
N LEU A 200 23.93 15.58 50.56
CA LEU A 200 23.01 14.95 51.49
C LEU A 200 23.37 13.49 51.79
N VAL A 201 24.17 12.88 50.89
CA VAL A 201 24.61 11.48 51.00
C VAL A 201 26.02 11.38 50.44
N GLU A 202 26.96 10.94 51.26
CA GLU A 202 28.29 10.48 50.82
C GLU A 202 28.24 8.96 50.78
N LEU A 203 28.11 8.40 49.56
CA LEU A 203 27.97 6.97 49.34
C LEU A 203 29.26 6.37 48.83
N ASP A 204 29.68 5.26 49.43
CA ASP A 204 30.69 4.41 48.83
C ASP A 204 30.07 3.63 47.61
N ALA A 205 30.90 2.93 46.83
CA ALA A 205 30.46 2.22 45.64
C ALA A 205 29.45 1.09 45.94
N TYR A 206 29.44 0.56 47.17
CA TYR A 206 28.52 -0.50 47.59
C TYR A 206 27.17 0.10 48.01
N GLU A 207 27.21 1.14 48.82
CA GLU A 207 26.01 1.87 49.27
C GLU A 207 25.28 2.53 48.14
N HIS A 208 26.00 3.05 47.13
CA HIS A 208 25.40 3.59 45.91
C HIS A 208 24.58 2.52 45.13
N LYS A 209 25.14 1.31 44.95
CA LYS A 209 24.42 0.20 44.32
C LYS A 209 23.21 -0.26 45.13
N ALA A 210 23.31 -0.29 46.46
CA ALA A 210 22.21 -0.64 47.33
C ALA A 210 21.08 0.39 47.26
N LEU A 211 21.39 1.69 47.29
CA LEU A 211 20.40 2.77 47.17
C LEU A 211 19.70 2.77 45.82
N VAL A 212 20.44 2.60 44.70
CA VAL A 212 19.86 2.50 43.38
C VAL A 212 18.90 1.31 43.29
N ARG A 213 19.28 0.13 43.80
CA ARG A 213 18.42 -1.05 43.83
C ARG A 213 17.13 -0.80 44.62
N ASP A 214 17.25 -0.25 45.82
CA ASP A 214 16.12 -0.05 46.74
C ASP A 214 15.15 1.02 46.19
N LEU A 215 15.67 2.11 45.62
CA LEU A 215 14.86 3.11 44.92
C LEU A 215 14.15 2.52 43.68
N THR A 216 14.85 1.70 42.88
CA THR A 216 14.23 1.07 41.71
C THR A 216 13.09 0.15 42.13
N VAL A 217 13.27 -0.66 43.19
CA VAL A 217 12.22 -1.50 43.75
C VAL A 217 11.03 -0.66 44.25
N ALA A 218 11.32 0.41 45.01
CA ALA A 218 10.27 1.30 45.52
C ALA A 218 9.46 1.99 44.40
N PHE A 219 10.14 2.46 43.35
CA PHE A 219 9.47 3.04 42.16
C PHE A 219 8.61 2.05 41.44
N CYS A 220 9.11 0.82 41.23
CA CYS A 220 8.33 -0.23 40.54
C CYS A 220 7.14 -0.71 41.38
N THR A 221 7.27 -0.84 42.71
CA THR A 221 6.18 -1.30 43.59
C THR A 221 5.15 -0.19 43.89
N GLY A 222 5.58 1.06 44.01
CA GLY A 222 4.68 2.20 44.27
C GLY A 222 3.71 2.50 43.13
N ARG A 223 4.10 2.22 41.90
CA ARG A 223 3.24 2.41 40.72
C ARG A 223 2.25 1.27 40.49
N THR A 224 2.51 0.06 40.98
CA THR A 224 1.57 -1.07 40.89
C THR A 224 0.41 -0.98 41.90
N ALA A 225 0.55 -0.12 42.94
CA ALA A 225 -0.48 0.06 43.97
C ALA A 225 -1.48 1.21 43.68
N GLY A 226 -1.32 1.94 42.58
CA GLY A 226 -2.14 3.11 42.20
C GLY A 226 -2.89 2.97 40.87
N GLY A 227 -3.01 1.76 40.30
CA GLY A 227 -3.71 1.50 39.02
C GLY A 227 -4.99 0.66 39.19
#